data_5464e9e35a1f33ea24434113b56c8b62
#
_entry.id   5464e9e35a1f33ea24434113b56c8b62
#
_cell.length_a   1.000
_cell.length_b   1.000
_cell.length_c   1.000
_cell.angle_alpha   90.00
_cell.angle_beta   90.00
_cell.angle_gamma   90.00
#
_symmetry.space_group_name_H-M   'P 1'
#
loop_
_entity.id
_entity.type
_entity.pdbx_description
1 polymer ?
#
loop_
_entity_poly.entity_id
_entity_poly.type
_entity_poly.pdbx_seq_one_letter_code
_entity_poly.pdbx_strand_id
1 'polypeptide(L)'
;MSFFLDRIGPMKFVLSIMVFVFVLNDGWAGERESDKQKRISPEVVSIDQLDWLTGDWEGPIGGGVLEESWLSPKADTVAAVVRLTKDGVTEFVELIKIQKVGKTLELRLNLFDASLKPMAEKPQVLKLSEISEKSVTFLSASEGSHRRLSYELVKEDHFAIRIITKDGEKIAIDLKRP
;
A
#
# COMPACT_ATOMS: atom_id res chain seq x y z
N MET A 1 18.33 -13.66 -53.12
CA MET A 1 18.51 -12.20 -53.05
C MET A 1 17.67 -11.74 -51.92
N SER A 2 18.29 -11.77 -50.79
CA SER A 2 18.80 -10.68 -49.91
C SER A 2 17.71 -10.10 -49.02
N PHE A 3 17.65 -10.56 -47.76
CA PHE A 3 18.07 -9.95 -46.52
C PHE A 3 17.32 -8.65 -46.14
N PHE A 4 16.49 -8.71 -45.11
CA PHE A 4 16.64 -7.81 -43.97
C PHE A 4 15.88 -8.37 -42.74
N LEU A 5 16.59 -9.12 -41.93
CA LEU A 5 16.26 -9.33 -40.51
C LEU A 5 16.80 -8.12 -39.79
N ASP A 6 15.94 -7.27 -39.26
CA ASP A 6 16.37 -6.22 -38.40
C ASP A 6 15.76 -6.39 -36.99
N ARG A 7 16.65 -6.45 -36.09
CA ARG A 7 16.66 -6.48 -34.65
C ARG A 7 15.57 -5.60 -34.01
N ILE A 8 14.63 -6.24 -33.34
CA ILE A 8 13.87 -5.59 -32.31
C ILE A 8 14.52 -6.01 -30.99
N GLY A 9 15.36 -5.14 -30.46
CA GLY A 9 15.95 -5.26 -29.14
C GLY A 9 14.87 -5.22 -28.05
N PRO A 10 15.15 -5.72 -26.85
CA PRO A 10 14.19 -5.74 -25.77
C PRO A 10 13.83 -4.30 -25.39
N MET A 11 12.62 -3.91 -25.73
CA MET A 11 12.04 -2.65 -25.33
C MET A 11 11.89 -2.69 -23.80
N LYS A 12 12.81 -2.04 -23.11
CA LYS A 12 12.69 -1.76 -21.70
C LYS A 12 11.45 -0.90 -21.51
N PHE A 13 10.33 -1.52 -21.19
CA PHE A 13 9.17 -0.84 -20.64
C PHE A 13 9.57 -0.31 -19.28
N VAL A 14 10.19 0.85 -19.27
CA VAL A 14 10.15 1.74 -18.11
C VAL A 14 8.72 2.21 -18.07
N LEU A 15 7.90 1.51 -17.27
CA LEU A 15 6.57 1.96 -16.93
C LEU A 15 6.75 3.20 -16.05
N SER A 16 6.98 4.34 -16.70
CA SER A 16 6.81 5.65 -16.11
C SER A 16 5.31 5.78 -15.86
N ILE A 17 4.88 5.42 -14.64
CA ILE A 17 3.56 5.81 -14.17
C ILE A 17 3.61 7.33 -14.07
N MET A 18 3.26 7.99 -15.16
CA MET A 18 3.02 9.42 -15.20
C MET A 18 1.67 9.65 -14.52
N VAL A 19 1.69 9.58 -13.20
CA VAL A 19 0.56 10.02 -12.39
C VAL A 19 0.50 11.54 -12.54
N PHE A 20 -0.41 12.02 -13.37
CA PHE A 20 -0.84 13.40 -13.34
C PHE A 20 -1.56 13.62 -12.01
N VAL A 21 -0.79 13.95 -10.99
CA VAL A 21 -1.34 14.46 -9.74
C VAL A 21 -1.81 15.89 -10.01
N PHE A 22 -3.12 16.05 -10.16
CA PHE A 22 -3.72 17.32 -9.85
C PHE A 22 -3.51 17.55 -8.36
N VAL A 23 -2.49 18.33 -8.02
CA VAL A 23 -2.30 18.87 -6.68
C VAL A 23 -3.44 19.82 -6.42
N LEU A 24 -4.56 19.34 -5.88
CA LEU A 24 -5.38 20.17 -5.05
C LEU A 24 -4.67 20.22 -3.70
N ASN A 25 -3.90 21.29 -3.60
CA ASN A 25 -3.26 21.73 -2.37
C ASN A 25 -4.39 22.10 -1.41
N ASP A 26 -4.63 21.25 -0.37
CA ASP A 26 -5.22 21.66 0.92
C ASP A 26 -5.60 20.44 1.79
N GLY A 27 -4.62 19.61 2.15
CA GLY A 27 -4.91 18.47 3.04
C GLY A 27 -3.74 18.00 3.89
N TRP A 28 -2.57 18.60 3.74
CA TRP A 28 -1.40 18.22 4.53
C TRP A 28 -1.04 19.23 5.63
N ALA A 29 -1.70 20.37 5.71
CA ALA A 29 -1.45 21.37 6.73
C ALA A 29 -2.41 21.19 7.91
N GLY A 30 -1.95 20.50 8.94
CA GLY A 30 -2.68 20.41 10.19
C GLY A 30 -2.15 19.30 11.08
N GLU A 31 -0.91 19.42 11.56
CA GLU A 31 -0.64 18.95 12.91
C GLU A 31 -1.61 19.66 13.84
N ARG A 32 -2.81 19.12 13.99
CA ARG A 32 -3.66 19.49 15.12
C ARG A 32 -3.10 18.85 16.36
N GLU A 33 -2.42 19.66 17.12
CA GLU A 33 -2.06 19.46 18.51
C GLU A 33 -3.36 19.40 19.33
N SER A 34 -4.06 18.25 19.28
CA SER A 34 -5.05 17.84 20.25
C SER A 34 -5.59 16.45 19.94
N ASP A 35 -4.77 15.45 20.09
CA ASP A 35 -5.16 14.17 20.65
C ASP A 35 -3.86 13.46 21.05
N LYS A 36 -3.56 13.43 22.33
CA LYS A 36 -2.57 12.53 22.90
C LYS A 36 -3.10 11.10 22.76
N GLN A 37 -3.23 10.62 21.53
CA GLN A 37 -3.44 9.22 21.26
C GLN A 37 -2.22 8.50 21.84
N LYS A 38 -2.43 7.71 22.86
CA LYS A 38 -1.41 6.93 23.56
C LYS A 38 -0.67 6.07 22.54
N ARG A 39 0.47 6.57 22.04
CA ARG A 39 1.37 5.80 21.18
C ARG A 39 1.85 4.62 22.01
N ILE A 40 1.42 3.43 21.63
CA ILE A 40 1.87 2.21 22.30
C ILE A 40 3.30 1.99 21.82
N SER A 41 4.24 1.95 22.77
CA SER A 41 5.62 1.61 22.46
C SER A 41 5.68 0.22 21.82
N PRO A 42 6.49 -0.01 20.77
CA PRO A 42 6.52 -1.25 19.98
C PRO A 42 7.00 -2.49 20.76
N GLU A 43 7.01 -2.43 22.08
CA GLU A 43 7.60 -3.47 22.93
C GLU A 43 6.72 -4.73 23.10
N VAL A 44 5.41 -4.62 22.90
CA VAL A 44 4.49 -5.76 22.90
C VAL A 44 3.35 -5.48 21.93
N VAL A 45 3.55 -5.78 20.65
CA VAL A 45 2.52 -5.58 19.62
C VAL A 45 1.83 -6.89 19.34
N SER A 46 0.49 -6.91 19.38
CA SER A 46 -0.35 -8.02 18.89
C SER A 46 -0.87 -7.72 17.51
N ILE A 47 -0.97 -8.75 16.68
CA ILE A 47 -1.60 -8.64 15.38
C ILE A 47 -3.09 -8.27 15.47
N ASP A 48 -3.75 -8.63 16.57
CA ASP A 48 -5.16 -8.32 16.83
C ASP A 48 -5.44 -6.81 16.95
N GLN A 49 -4.41 -5.99 17.21
CA GLN A 49 -4.52 -4.54 17.18
C GLN A 49 -4.81 -4.00 15.78
N LEU A 50 -4.69 -4.83 14.75
CA LEU A 50 -4.98 -4.51 13.35
C LEU A 50 -6.35 -5.02 12.88
N ASP A 51 -7.21 -5.52 13.77
CA ASP A 51 -8.55 -6.03 13.40
C ASP A 51 -9.41 -4.97 12.70
N TRP A 52 -9.19 -3.70 12.98
CA TRP A 52 -9.88 -2.58 12.33
C TRP A 52 -9.60 -2.45 10.82
N LEU A 53 -8.56 -3.10 10.28
CA LEU A 53 -8.31 -3.21 8.84
C LEU A 53 -9.37 -4.07 8.15
N THR A 54 -9.94 -5.07 8.85
CA THR A 54 -10.80 -6.12 8.30
C THR A 54 -11.99 -5.58 7.52
N GLY A 55 -12.23 -6.17 6.37
CA GLY A 55 -13.36 -5.89 5.48
C GLY A 55 -12.93 -5.34 4.13
N ASP A 56 -13.93 -4.87 3.38
CA ASP A 56 -13.76 -4.38 2.03
C ASP A 56 -13.78 -2.85 2.02
N TRP A 57 -12.87 -2.29 1.21
CA TRP A 57 -12.66 -0.87 1.08
C TRP A 57 -12.46 -0.52 -0.40
N GLU A 58 -13.07 0.56 -0.87
CA GLU A 58 -12.88 1.03 -2.23
C GLU A 58 -12.83 2.55 -2.34
N GLY A 59 -12.16 3.05 -3.37
CA GLY A 59 -12.09 4.48 -3.63
C GLY A 59 -11.34 4.84 -4.91
N PRO A 60 -11.47 6.09 -5.36
CA PRO A 60 -10.85 6.55 -6.59
C PRO A 60 -9.35 6.80 -6.43
N ILE A 61 -8.58 6.43 -7.44
CA ILE A 61 -7.16 6.77 -7.56
C ILE A 61 -6.76 6.88 -9.04
N GLY A 62 -6.12 7.97 -9.44
CA GLY A 62 -5.52 8.12 -10.78
C GLY A 62 -6.50 7.92 -11.95
N GLY A 63 -7.79 8.18 -11.75
CA GLY A 63 -8.85 7.94 -12.74
C GLY A 63 -9.35 6.51 -12.79
N GLY A 64 -8.91 5.65 -11.89
CA GLY A 64 -9.39 4.29 -11.67
C GLY A 64 -10.04 4.12 -10.30
N VAL A 65 -10.31 2.88 -9.93
CA VAL A 65 -10.84 2.46 -8.62
C VAL A 65 -9.88 1.47 -7.98
N LEU A 66 -9.46 1.76 -6.76
CA LEU A 66 -8.72 0.84 -5.90
C LEU A 66 -9.69 0.14 -4.97
N GLU A 67 -9.55 -1.16 -4.86
CA GLU A 67 -10.30 -2.02 -3.95
C GLU A 67 -9.29 -2.76 -3.06
N GLU A 68 -9.54 -2.83 -1.75
CA GLU A 68 -8.78 -3.63 -0.79
C GLU A 68 -9.71 -4.53 0.00
N SER A 69 -9.43 -5.83 0.02
CA SER A 69 -10.15 -6.81 0.84
C SER A 69 -9.23 -7.39 1.89
N TRP A 70 -9.47 -7.09 3.15
CA TRP A 70 -8.67 -7.48 4.29
C TRP A 70 -9.29 -8.63 5.07
N LEU A 71 -8.55 -9.71 5.25
CA LEU A 71 -8.91 -10.82 6.12
C LEU A 71 -8.69 -10.42 7.58
N SER A 72 -9.54 -10.92 8.50
CA SER A 72 -9.35 -10.71 9.93
C SER A 72 -8.05 -11.36 10.44
N PRO A 73 -7.44 -10.81 11.52
CA PRO A 73 -6.25 -11.39 12.14
C PRO A 73 -6.42 -12.86 12.47
N LYS A 74 -5.42 -13.67 12.11
CA LYS A 74 -5.37 -15.09 12.42
C LYS A 74 -3.95 -15.61 12.40
N ALA A 75 -3.57 -16.43 13.37
CA ALA A 75 -2.26 -17.08 13.43
C ALA A 75 -1.08 -16.09 13.27
N ASP A 76 -1.12 -15.01 14.06
CA ASP A 76 -0.13 -13.92 14.05
C ASP A 76 0.03 -13.21 12.69
N THR A 77 -1.00 -13.25 11.83
CA THR A 77 -1.02 -12.58 10.51
C THR A 77 -2.34 -11.88 10.23
N VAL A 78 -2.26 -10.84 9.40
CA VAL A 78 -3.39 -10.27 8.66
C VAL A 78 -2.96 -10.12 7.20
N ALA A 79 -3.89 -10.32 6.26
CA ALA A 79 -3.57 -10.28 4.84
C ALA A 79 -4.65 -9.58 4.03
N ALA A 80 -4.27 -8.99 2.90
CA ALA A 80 -5.18 -8.38 1.96
C ALA A 80 -4.86 -8.72 0.50
N VAL A 81 -5.92 -8.66 -0.31
CA VAL A 81 -5.83 -8.54 -1.76
C VAL A 81 -6.25 -7.13 -2.14
N VAL A 82 -5.42 -6.49 -2.96
CA VAL A 82 -5.69 -5.16 -3.53
C VAL A 82 -5.83 -5.31 -5.03
N ARG A 83 -6.77 -4.58 -5.62
CA ARG A 83 -6.95 -4.51 -7.08
C ARG A 83 -7.13 -3.06 -7.51
N LEU A 84 -6.38 -2.65 -8.54
CA LEU A 84 -6.64 -1.40 -9.25
C LEU A 84 -7.28 -1.71 -10.59
N THR A 85 -8.45 -1.09 -10.84
CA THR A 85 -9.11 -1.13 -12.15
C THR A 85 -9.19 0.27 -12.75
N LYS A 86 -9.00 0.38 -14.07
CA LYS A 86 -9.14 1.62 -14.81
C LYS A 86 -9.63 1.32 -16.22
N ASP A 87 -10.56 2.14 -16.73
CA ASP A 87 -11.13 1.99 -18.08
C ASP A 87 -11.64 0.57 -18.39
N GLY A 88 -12.18 -0.11 -17.36
CA GLY A 88 -12.74 -1.47 -17.47
C GLY A 88 -11.71 -2.59 -17.50
N VAL A 89 -10.43 -2.32 -17.25
CA VAL A 89 -9.37 -3.32 -17.19
C VAL A 89 -8.67 -3.31 -15.82
N THR A 90 -8.10 -4.45 -15.43
CA THR A 90 -7.26 -4.54 -14.25
C THR A 90 -5.87 -4.03 -14.59
N GLU A 91 -5.39 -3.03 -13.86
CA GLU A 91 -4.03 -2.49 -13.99
C GLU A 91 -3.02 -3.34 -13.22
N PHE A 92 -3.35 -3.67 -11.96
CA PHE A 92 -2.55 -4.56 -11.13
C PHE A 92 -3.38 -5.24 -10.04
N VAL A 93 -2.80 -6.30 -9.49
CA VAL A 93 -3.22 -6.94 -8.24
C VAL A 93 -2.05 -6.88 -7.27
N GLU A 94 -2.32 -6.62 -5.98
CA GLU A 94 -1.33 -6.63 -4.93
C GLU A 94 -1.74 -7.59 -3.82
N LEU A 95 -0.77 -8.34 -3.30
CA LEU A 95 -0.94 -9.17 -2.11
C LEU A 95 -0.15 -8.56 -0.96
N ILE A 96 -0.84 -8.27 0.13
CA ILE A 96 -0.26 -7.72 1.36
C ILE A 96 -0.35 -8.75 2.46
N LYS A 97 0.72 -8.90 3.23
CA LYS A 97 0.74 -9.66 4.48
C LYS A 97 1.44 -8.86 5.56
N ILE A 98 0.77 -8.66 6.69
CA ILE A 98 1.38 -8.16 7.92
C ILE A 98 1.49 -9.36 8.87
N GLN A 99 2.66 -9.56 9.45
CA GLN A 99 2.92 -10.67 10.35
C GLN A 99 3.69 -10.22 11.58
N LYS A 100 3.47 -10.91 12.70
CA LYS A 100 4.29 -10.74 13.89
C LYS A 100 5.65 -11.36 13.67
N VAL A 101 6.72 -10.62 13.96
CA VAL A 101 8.11 -11.06 13.88
C VAL A 101 8.80 -10.68 15.20
N GLY A 102 8.99 -11.66 16.07
CA GLY A 102 9.50 -11.41 17.40
C GLY A 102 8.55 -10.51 18.20
N LYS A 103 9.00 -9.32 18.58
CA LYS A 103 8.21 -8.35 19.36
C LYS A 103 7.53 -7.26 18.50
N THR A 104 7.66 -7.29 17.19
CA THR A 104 7.20 -6.25 16.27
C THR A 104 6.38 -6.84 15.12
N LEU A 105 5.91 -5.97 14.20
CA LEU A 105 5.22 -6.37 12.97
C LEU A 105 6.09 -6.06 11.74
N GLU A 106 5.97 -6.91 10.74
CA GLU A 106 6.57 -6.74 9.42
C GLU A 106 5.49 -6.84 8.36
N LEU A 107 5.46 -5.87 7.45
CA LEU A 107 4.60 -5.85 6.27
C LEU A 107 5.42 -6.30 5.06
N ARG A 108 4.84 -7.22 4.29
CA ARG A 108 5.33 -7.63 2.97
C ARG A 108 4.25 -7.43 1.93
N LEU A 109 4.63 -6.90 0.78
CA LEU A 109 3.71 -6.76 -0.33
C LEU A 109 4.38 -7.16 -1.66
N ASN A 110 3.56 -7.72 -2.55
CA ASN A 110 3.94 -8.06 -3.92
C ASN A 110 2.90 -7.53 -4.88
N LEU A 111 3.37 -6.83 -5.92
CA LEU A 111 2.53 -6.41 -7.03
C LEU A 111 2.64 -7.38 -8.19
N PHE A 112 1.50 -7.60 -8.86
CA PHE A 112 1.35 -8.45 -10.02
C PHE A 112 0.64 -7.67 -11.13
N ASP A 113 1.02 -7.87 -12.38
CA ASP A 113 0.25 -7.37 -13.51
C ASP A 113 -1.09 -8.10 -13.67
N ALA A 114 -1.92 -7.69 -14.63
CA ALA A 114 -3.23 -8.30 -14.88
C ALA A 114 -3.19 -9.80 -15.22
N SER A 115 -2.04 -10.32 -15.63
CA SER A 115 -1.82 -11.76 -15.90
C SER A 115 -1.26 -12.53 -14.70
N LEU A 116 -1.19 -11.87 -13.53
CA LEU A 116 -0.60 -12.37 -12.29
C LEU A 116 0.90 -12.66 -12.39
N LYS A 117 1.60 -11.98 -13.29
CA LYS A 117 3.06 -12.01 -13.34
C LYS A 117 3.62 -11.01 -12.31
N PRO A 118 4.57 -11.42 -11.45
CA PRO A 118 5.18 -10.50 -10.49
C PRO A 118 5.84 -9.31 -11.20
N MET A 119 5.57 -8.09 -10.72
CA MET A 119 6.16 -6.86 -11.24
C MET A 119 7.56 -6.57 -10.66
N ALA A 120 7.96 -7.32 -9.61
CA ALA A 120 9.29 -7.28 -9.02
C ALA A 120 9.75 -8.69 -8.63
N GLU A 121 11.07 -8.93 -8.62
CA GLU A 121 11.64 -10.23 -8.24
C GLU A 121 11.47 -10.54 -6.74
N LYS A 122 11.42 -9.51 -5.91
CA LYS A 122 11.35 -9.63 -4.45
C LYS A 122 10.20 -8.81 -3.91
N PRO A 123 9.57 -9.29 -2.81
CA PRO A 123 8.57 -8.49 -2.12
C PRO A 123 9.18 -7.21 -1.55
N GLN A 124 8.40 -6.16 -1.47
CA GLN A 124 8.72 -5.03 -0.63
C GLN A 124 8.57 -5.45 0.83
N VAL A 125 9.50 -5.03 1.68
CA VAL A 125 9.49 -5.34 3.11
C VAL A 125 9.58 -4.04 3.89
N LEU A 126 8.60 -3.83 4.78
CA LEU A 126 8.55 -2.67 5.67
C LEU A 126 8.38 -3.16 7.12
N LYS A 127 8.97 -2.45 8.06
CA LYS A 127 8.87 -2.75 9.50
C LYS A 127 8.01 -1.72 10.20
N LEU A 128 7.29 -2.19 11.21
CA LEU A 128 6.49 -1.32 12.08
C LEU A 128 7.35 -0.20 12.66
N SER A 129 6.85 1.02 12.53
CA SER A 129 7.41 2.22 13.15
C SER A 129 6.50 2.77 14.24
N GLU A 130 5.20 2.86 13.93
CA GLU A 130 4.21 3.41 14.84
C GLU A 130 2.92 2.60 14.75
N ILE A 131 2.23 2.43 15.89
CA ILE A 131 0.91 1.83 15.95
C ILE A 131 0.07 2.56 17.00
N SER A 132 -1.19 2.74 16.72
CA SER A 132 -2.19 3.27 17.63
C SER A 132 -3.47 2.42 17.57
N GLU A 133 -4.52 2.84 18.22
CA GLU A 133 -5.80 2.13 18.22
C GLU A 133 -6.41 1.98 16.82
N LYS A 134 -6.23 2.99 15.95
CA LYS A 134 -6.82 3.06 14.61
C LYS A 134 -5.82 3.48 13.51
N SER A 135 -4.54 3.41 13.78
CA SER A 135 -3.52 3.70 12.77
C SER A 135 -2.29 2.83 12.93
N VAL A 136 -1.63 2.57 11.81
CA VAL A 136 -0.36 1.85 11.76
C VAL A 136 0.54 2.45 10.69
N THR A 137 1.82 2.58 10.99
CA THR A 137 2.85 3.09 10.06
C THR A 137 4.01 2.11 9.98
N PHE A 138 4.42 1.83 8.74
CA PHE A 138 5.57 1.02 8.42
C PHE A 138 6.62 1.84 7.66
N LEU A 139 7.89 1.58 7.91
CA LEU A 139 9.02 2.18 7.21
C LEU A 139 9.81 1.12 6.44
N SER A 140 10.44 1.53 5.34
CA SER A 140 11.25 0.65 4.49
C SER A 140 12.24 -0.18 5.29
N ALA A 141 12.31 -1.46 4.98
CA ALA A 141 13.30 -2.39 5.53
C ALA A 141 14.05 -3.17 4.43
N SER A 142 13.73 -2.92 3.16
CA SER A 142 14.46 -3.48 2.02
C SER A 142 14.61 -2.44 0.91
N GLU A 143 15.66 -2.59 0.13
CA GLU A 143 15.88 -1.79 -1.08
C GLU A 143 14.69 -1.95 -2.05
N GLY A 144 14.29 -0.84 -2.68
CA GLY A 144 13.17 -0.82 -3.62
C GLY A 144 11.78 -0.72 -2.99
N SER A 145 11.66 -0.84 -1.65
CA SER A 145 10.40 -0.66 -0.93
C SER A 145 9.98 0.82 -0.85
N HIS A 146 8.68 1.05 -0.70
CA HIS A 146 8.18 2.35 -0.28
C HIS A 146 8.91 2.81 0.98
N ARG A 147 9.27 4.11 1.07
CA ARG A 147 9.94 4.66 2.25
C ARG A 147 9.03 4.61 3.47
N ARG A 148 7.74 4.86 3.27
CA ARG A 148 6.70 4.82 4.30
C ARG A 148 5.38 4.34 3.70
N LEU A 149 4.65 3.57 4.48
CA LEU A 149 3.26 3.17 4.21
C LEU A 149 2.50 3.26 5.53
N SER A 150 1.40 3.98 5.55
CA SER A 150 0.54 4.07 6.72
C SER A 150 -0.93 3.88 6.35
N TYR A 151 -1.64 3.24 7.27
CA TYR A 151 -3.07 3.03 7.25
C TYR A 151 -3.70 3.72 8.46
N GLU A 152 -4.87 4.29 8.29
CA GLU A 152 -5.64 4.94 9.35
C GLU A 152 -7.14 4.76 9.12
N LEU A 153 -7.86 4.30 10.14
CA LEU A 153 -9.32 4.34 10.16
C LEU A 153 -9.76 5.70 10.72
N VAL A 154 -9.95 6.66 9.82
CA VAL A 154 -10.31 8.05 10.16
C VAL A 154 -11.71 8.13 10.77
N LYS A 155 -12.63 7.32 10.22
CA LYS A 155 -14.01 7.12 10.69
C LYS A 155 -14.40 5.67 10.40
N GLU A 156 -15.57 5.25 10.89
CA GLU A 156 -16.09 3.89 10.70
C GLU A 156 -16.16 3.44 9.22
N ASP A 157 -16.43 4.40 8.34
CA ASP A 157 -16.56 4.21 6.89
C ASP A 157 -15.46 4.90 6.06
N HIS A 158 -14.38 5.39 6.69
CA HIS A 158 -13.32 6.13 6.00
C HIS A 158 -11.94 5.60 6.38
N PHE A 159 -11.28 5.02 5.41
CA PHE A 159 -9.97 4.39 5.49
C PHE A 159 -8.95 5.19 4.67
N ALA A 160 -7.92 5.69 5.32
CA ALA A 160 -6.89 6.51 4.69
C ALA A 160 -5.58 5.74 4.55
N ILE A 161 -5.01 5.76 3.34
CA ILE A 161 -3.70 5.20 3.04
C ILE A 161 -2.78 6.34 2.62
N ARG A 162 -1.58 6.38 3.19
CA ARG A 162 -0.57 7.38 2.87
C ARG A 162 0.75 6.69 2.58
N ILE A 163 1.29 6.93 1.38
CA ILE A 163 2.49 6.29 0.87
C ILE A 163 3.54 7.36 0.57
N ILE A 164 4.78 7.10 0.94
CA ILE A 164 5.95 7.77 0.38
C ILE A 164 6.69 6.71 -0.42
N THR A 165 6.73 6.86 -1.74
CA THR A 165 7.38 5.90 -2.64
C THR A 165 8.89 5.86 -2.42
N LYS A 166 9.57 4.87 -3.01
CA LYS A 166 11.04 4.79 -2.98
C LYS A 166 11.71 6.05 -3.55
N ASP A 167 11.07 6.71 -4.50
CA ASP A 167 11.56 7.93 -5.16
C ASP A 167 11.17 9.22 -4.41
N GLY A 168 10.36 9.09 -3.34
CA GLY A 168 9.95 10.19 -2.48
C GLY A 168 8.63 10.85 -2.89
N GLU A 169 7.92 10.31 -3.88
CA GLU A 169 6.58 10.76 -4.24
C GLU A 169 5.60 10.46 -3.09
N LYS A 170 4.67 11.37 -2.85
CA LYS A 170 3.63 11.24 -1.84
C LYS A 170 2.31 10.87 -2.51
N ILE A 171 1.73 9.74 -2.10
CA ILE A 171 0.43 9.28 -2.58
C ILE A 171 -0.53 9.24 -1.40
N ALA A 172 -1.70 9.86 -1.57
CA ALA A 172 -2.79 9.83 -0.62
C ALA A 172 -4.00 9.15 -1.27
N ILE A 173 -4.53 8.15 -0.59
CA ILE A 173 -5.68 7.36 -1.05
C ILE A 173 -6.68 7.36 0.09
N ASP A 174 -7.93 7.65 -0.23
CA ASP A 174 -9.05 7.64 0.72
C ASP A 174 -10.10 6.67 0.19
N LEU A 175 -10.35 5.62 0.97
CA LEU A 175 -11.28 4.55 0.64
C LEU A 175 -12.48 4.59 1.58
N LYS A 176 -13.59 3.99 1.14
CA LYS A 176 -14.80 3.82 1.93
C LYS A 176 -15.25 2.36 1.88
N ARG A 177 -16.12 1.98 2.78
CA ARG A 177 -16.83 0.71 2.67
C ARG A 177 -17.77 0.78 1.47
N PRO A 178 -17.84 -0.27 0.60
CA PRO A 178 -18.72 -0.35 -0.54
C PRO A 178 -20.21 -0.42 -0.14
#